data_da597b497ab079b3301bbebc7cfdde72
#
_entry.id   da597b497ab079b3301bbebc7cfdde72
#
_cell.length_a   1.000
_cell.length_b   1.000
_cell.length_c   1.000
_cell.angle_alpha   90.00
_cell.angle_beta   90.00
_cell.angle_gamma   90.00
#
_symmetry.space_group_name_H-M   'P 1'
#
loop_
_entity.id
_entity.type
_entity.pdbx_description
1 polymer ?
#
loop_
_entity_poly.entity_id
_entity_poly.type
_entity_poly.pdbx_seq_one_letter_code
_entity_poly.pdbx_strand_id
1 'polypeptide(L)'
;MRILAVSRAERFSPNSVERDRAIFQAVIDRLQKHGDEIRLVSEDRLSSPESQDYLGSAVRPDLVLTMARQAEALAWLKSFGIACINSPEGIERCARSRMQDMMESIGTPVPPKDGPDGYWLKRGDASAQTAEDVVYVPNREQLDTAIQAMRQRGITDYTVSAHVKGDLVKFYGVGQGDFFRWYYPSDDGQTKFGDEHRNGTACHYQFQVEELVSEVQRLAAAVGVSVYGGDAIIRSDGSFCLIDFNDWPSFSRCREEAADVITSLVINSKLVNRN
;
A
#
# COMPACT_ATOMS: atom_id res chain seq x y z
N MET A 1 21.44 -11.91 -9.99
CA MET A 1 21.70 -10.89 -8.93
C MET A 1 21.66 -11.56 -7.57
N ARG A 2 22.25 -10.87 -6.61
CA ARG A 2 22.02 -11.17 -5.19
C ARG A 2 20.97 -10.20 -4.67
N ILE A 3 19.87 -10.73 -4.19
CA ILE A 3 18.72 -9.93 -3.76
C ILE A 3 18.46 -10.22 -2.28
N LEU A 4 18.41 -9.18 -1.48
CA LEU A 4 17.87 -9.25 -0.13
C LEU A 4 16.35 -9.04 -0.20
N ALA A 5 15.59 -10.06 0.13
CA ALA A 5 14.14 -9.99 0.24
C ALA A 5 13.76 -9.78 1.72
N VAL A 6 13.11 -8.65 2.03
CA VAL A 6 12.70 -8.29 3.38
C VAL A 6 11.19 -8.41 3.50
N SER A 7 10.71 -9.42 4.22
CA SER A 7 9.28 -9.63 4.43
C SER A 7 8.74 -8.73 5.54
N ARG A 8 7.47 -8.36 5.42
CA ARG A 8 6.70 -7.61 6.41
C ARG A 8 6.47 -8.45 7.67
N ALA A 9 6.56 -7.84 8.86
CA ALA A 9 6.18 -8.48 10.11
C ALA A 9 4.64 -8.66 10.18
N GLU A 10 4.20 -9.77 10.75
CA GLU A 10 2.77 -10.17 10.78
C GLU A 10 1.86 -9.10 11.39
N ARG A 11 2.34 -8.35 12.39
CA ARG A 11 1.58 -7.25 13.02
C ARG A 11 1.20 -6.12 12.06
N PHE A 12 1.88 -5.98 10.91
CA PHE A 12 1.53 -5.01 9.86
C PHE A 12 0.63 -5.58 8.75
N SER A 13 0.22 -6.84 8.89
CA SER A 13 -0.65 -7.54 7.94
C SER A 13 -1.91 -8.10 8.62
N PRO A 14 -2.66 -7.33 9.44
CA PRO A 14 -3.82 -7.86 10.12
C PRO A 14 -4.83 -8.44 9.11
N ASN A 15 -5.27 -9.66 9.34
CA ASN A 15 -6.17 -10.42 8.46
C ASN A 15 -5.65 -10.65 7.02
N SER A 16 -4.34 -10.44 6.76
CA SER A 16 -3.76 -10.51 5.41
C SER A 16 -2.42 -11.25 5.35
N VAL A 17 -1.91 -11.79 6.45
CA VAL A 17 -0.57 -12.42 6.56
C VAL A 17 -0.32 -13.40 5.42
N GLU A 18 -1.23 -14.36 5.21
CA GLU A 18 -1.06 -15.39 4.17
C GLU A 18 -1.14 -14.80 2.76
N ARG A 19 -1.98 -13.79 2.53
CA ARG A 19 -2.12 -13.14 1.23
C ARG A 19 -0.88 -12.31 0.87
N ASP A 20 -0.35 -11.59 1.85
CA ASP A 20 0.85 -10.76 1.68
C ASP A 20 2.09 -11.66 1.50
N ARG A 21 2.19 -12.75 2.27
CA ARG A 21 3.23 -13.77 2.10
C ARG A 21 3.16 -14.40 0.72
N ALA A 22 1.96 -14.73 0.23
CA ALA A 22 1.79 -15.42 -1.04
C ALA A 22 2.27 -14.60 -2.25
N ILE A 23 1.99 -13.30 -2.34
CA ILE A 23 2.52 -12.48 -3.45
C ILE A 23 4.03 -12.35 -3.35
N PHE A 24 4.59 -12.13 -2.14
CA PHE A 24 6.02 -11.96 -1.97
C PHE A 24 6.77 -13.24 -2.34
N GLN A 25 6.27 -14.40 -1.90
CA GLN A 25 6.84 -15.70 -2.23
C GLN A 25 6.74 -15.99 -3.75
N ALA A 26 5.62 -15.66 -4.39
CA ALA A 26 5.45 -15.85 -5.83
C ALA A 26 6.48 -15.04 -6.65
N VAL A 27 6.87 -13.85 -6.21
CA VAL A 27 7.94 -13.06 -6.83
C VAL A 27 9.31 -13.70 -6.58
N ILE A 28 9.58 -14.12 -5.32
CA ILE A 28 10.84 -14.79 -4.95
C ILE A 28 11.06 -16.05 -5.80
N ASP A 29 10.04 -16.90 -5.91
CA ASP A 29 10.14 -18.15 -6.68
C ASP A 29 10.48 -17.90 -8.16
N ARG A 30 9.95 -16.83 -8.75
CA ARG A 30 10.24 -16.44 -10.14
C ARG A 30 11.65 -15.93 -10.30
N LEU A 31 12.12 -15.10 -9.38
CA LEU A 31 13.49 -14.60 -9.39
C LEU A 31 14.51 -15.73 -9.21
N GLN A 32 14.23 -16.71 -8.34
CA GLN A 32 15.07 -17.90 -8.16
C GLN A 32 15.09 -18.76 -9.43
N LYS A 33 13.95 -18.98 -10.09
CA LYS A 33 13.87 -19.67 -11.37
C LYS A 33 14.64 -18.93 -12.49
N HIS A 34 14.72 -17.61 -12.40
CA HIS A 34 15.52 -16.79 -13.30
C HIS A 34 17.04 -16.91 -13.03
N GLY A 35 17.45 -17.55 -11.93
CA GLY A 35 18.84 -17.73 -11.53
C GLY A 35 19.37 -16.63 -10.61
N ASP A 36 18.51 -15.86 -9.98
CA ASP A 36 18.90 -14.88 -8.97
C ASP A 36 19.08 -15.56 -7.59
N GLU A 37 20.09 -15.13 -6.85
CA GLU A 37 20.33 -15.57 -5.48
C GLU A 37 19.50 -14.72 -4.51
N ILE A 38 18.56 -15.35 -3.80
CA ILE A 38 17.65 -14.65 -2.90
C ILE A 38 17.94 -15.03 -1.45
N ARG A 39 18.16 -14.02 -0.63
CA ARG A 39 18.13 -14.17 0.84
C ARG A 39 16.86 -13.54 1.39
N LEU A 40 15.99 -14.35 1.97
CA LEU A 40 14.78 -13.91 2.63
C LEU A 40 15.03 -13.68 4.13
N VAL A 41 14.66 -12.50 4.62
CA VAL A 41 14.75 -12.10 6.03
C VAL A 41 13.45 -11.38 6.42
N SER A 42 12.94 -11.63 7.63
CA SER A 42 11.87 -10.81 8.19
C SER A 42 12.42 -9.46 8.66
N GLU A 43 11.64 -8.37 8.51
CA GLU A 43 12.02 -7.05 9.02
C GLU A 43 12.36 -7.06 10.53
N ASP A 44 11.74 -7.96 11.33
CA ASP A 44 12.04 -8.13 12.75
C ASP A 44 13.47 -8.62 13.04
N ARG A 45 14.11 -9.25 12.05
CA ARG A 45 15.49 -9.79 12.15
C ARG A 45 16.49 -8.98 11.35
N LEU A 46 16.08 -7.90 10.69
CA LEU A 46 16.95 -7.16 9.79
C LEU A 46 18.16 -6.55 10.51
N SER A 47 17.99 -6.10 11.76
CA SER A 47 19.03 -5.56 12.62
C SER A 47 19.77 -6.62 13.47
N SER A 48 19.49 -7.92 13.28
CA SER A 48 20.22 -8.98 14.01
C SER A 48 21.69 -9.06 13.59
N PRO A 49 22.59 -9.52 14.47
CA PRO A 49 24.00 -9.70 14.14
C PRO A 49 24.22 -10.54 12.87
N GLU A 50 23.44 -11.61 12.68
CA GLU A 50 23.52 -12.48 11.51
C GLU A 50 23.15 -11.76 10.19
N SER A 51 22.22 -10.82 10.25
CA SER A 51 21.87 -10.00 9.09
C SER A 51 22.90 -8.91 8.85
N GLN A 52 23.49 -8.34 9.91
CA GLN A 52 24.58 -7.38 9.81
C GLN A 52 25.86 -8.01 9.25
N ASP A 53 26.20 -9.22 9.64
CA ASP A 53 27.35 -9.97 9.11
C ASP A 53 27.21 -10.25 7.61
N TYR A 54 26.01 -10.57 7.16
CA TYR A 54 25.75 -10.76 5.73
C TYR A 54 25.97 -9.48 4.92
N LEU A 55 25.57 -8.34 5.45
CA LEU A 55 25.70 -7.06 4.76
C LEU A 55 27.06 -6.39 4.97
N GLY A 56 27.73 -6.70 6.07
CA GLY A 56 29.13 -6.35 6.32
C GLY A 56 30.14 -7.23 5.60
N SER A 57 29.70 -8.39 5.06
CA SER A 57 30.54 -9.27 4.28
C SER A 57 30.91 -8.64 2.92
N ALA A 58 31.98 -9.15 2.29
CA ALA A 58 32.42 -8.73 0.96
C ALA A 58 31.32 -8.94 -0.15
N VAL A 59 30.15 -9.45 0.22
CA VAL A 59 29.06 -9.89 -0.66
C VAL A 59 27.80 -9.06 -0.37
N ARG A 60 27.80 -7.76 -0.75
CA ARG A 60 26.61 -6.90 -0.66
C ARG A 60 25.52 -7.36 -1.65
N PRO A 61 24.23 -7.24 -1.31
CA PRO A 61 23.16 -7.44 -2.29
C PRO A 61 23.20 -6.35 -3.37
N ASP A 62 22.81 -6.73 -4.57
CA ASP A 62 22.69 -5.80 -5.71
C ASP A 62 21.40 -5.00 -5.65
N LEU A 63 20.36 -5.56 -5.00
CA LEU A 63 19.03 -4.97 -4.84
C LEU A 63 18.37 -5.46 -3.54
N VAL A 64 17.53 -4.62 -2.98
CA VAL A 64 16.61 -5.01 -1.89
C VAL A 64 15.18 -5.03 -2.42
N LEU A 65 14.49 -6.14 -2.23
CA LEU A 65 13.05 -6.26 -2.42
C LEU A 65 12.40 -6.18 -1.04
N THR A 66 11.62 -5.15 -0.74
CA THR A 66 11.17 -4.95 0.65
C THR A 66 9.70 -4.65 0.78
N MET A 67 9.07 -5.34 1.74
CA MET A 67 7.74 -5.05 2.27
C MET A 67 7.81 -4.48 3.71
N ALA A 68 8.99 -4.14 4.21
CA ALA A 68 9.19 -3.65 5.58
C ALA A 68 8.35 -2.40 5.88
N ARG A 69 7.93 -2.25 7.14
CA ARG A 69 7.18 -1.09 7.64
C ARG A 69 7.70 -0.55 8.96
N GLN A 70 8.58 -1.30 9.65
CA GLN A 70 9.21 -0.82 10.87
C GLN A 70 10.12 0.37 10.59
N ALA A 71 10.03 1.41 11.42
CA ALA A 71 10.87 2.60 11.29
C ALA A 71 12.37 2.25 11.35
N GLU A 72 12.76 1.36 12.27
CA GLU A 72 14.14 0.90 12.44
C GLU A 72 14.63 0.13 11.20
N ALA A 73 13.79 -0.74 10.65
CA ALA A 73 14.12 -1.49 9.44
C ALA A 73 14.28 -0.55 8.23
N LEU A 74 13.38 0.41 8.07
CA LEU A 74 13.45 1.41 7.00
C LEU A 74 14.67 2.32 7.14
N ALA A 75 14.97 2.80 8.36
CA ALA A 75 16.16 3.59 8.64
C ALA A 75 17.45 2.79 8.32
N TRP A 76 17.48 1.52 8.70
CA TRP A 76 18.58 0.62 8.40
C TRP A 76 18.77 0.44 6.88
N LEU A 77 17.69 0.16 6.13
CA LEU A 77 17.74 0.03 4.66
C LEU A 77 18.28 1.30 3.98
N LYS A 78 17.87 2.49 4.44
CA LYS A 78 18.37 3.78 3.94
C LYS A 78 19.89 3.92 4.15
N SER A 79 20.39 3.47 5.30
CA SER A 79 21.82 3.61 5.64
C SER A 79 22.75 2.87 4.69
N PHE A 80 22.26 1.84 4.01
CA PHE A 80 23.05 1.03 3.08
C PHE A 80 23.20 1.63 1.68
N GLY A 81 22.33 2.54 1.28
CA GLY A 81 22.37 3.16 -0.05
C GLY A 81 22.24 2.15 -1.20
N ILE A 82 21.52 1.04 -0.98
CA ILE A 82 21.23 0.03 -1.98
C ILE A 82 19.84 0.32 -2.57
N ALA A 83 19.69 0.17 -3.88
CA ALA A 83 18.40 0.33 -4.54
C ALA A 83 17.36 -0.62 -3.94
N CYS A 84 16.18 -0.08 -3.59
CA CYS A 84 15.07 -0.80 -2.99
C CYS A 84 13.82 -0.75 -3.86
N ILE A 85 13.09 -1.83 -3.92
CA ILE A 85 11.72 -1.91 -4.45
C ILE A 85 10.80 -2.39 -3.30
N ASN A 86 9.89 -1.56 -2.75
CA ASN A 86 9.76 -0.11 -2.92
C ASN A 86 10.87 0.65 -2.15
N SER A 87 11.06 1.95 -2.45
CA SER A 87 12.01 2.74 -1.68
C SER A 87 11.57 2.88 -0.21
N PRO A 88 12.48 2.85 0.76
CA PRO A 88 12.14 3.06 2.17
C PRO A 88 11.41 4.39 2.41
N GLU A 89 11.81 5.45 1.73
CA GLU A 89 11.16 6.77 1.80
C GLU A 89 9.72 6.71 1.25
N GLY A 90 9.52 5.99 0.15
CA GLY A 90 8.19 5.78 -0.43
C GLY A 90 7.28 5.02 0.52
N ILE A 91 7.80 3.98 1.17
CA ILE A 91 7.05 3.21 2.17
C ILE A 91 6.65 4.08 3.36
N GLU A 92 7.55 4.93 3.87
CA GLU A 92 7.23 5.87 4.96
C GLU A 92 6.16 6.89 4.58
N ARG A 93 6.15 7.35 3.32
CA ARG A 93 5.11 8.25 2.80
C ARG A 93 3.75 7.56 2.66
N CYS A 94 3.71 6.23 2.61
CA CYS A 94 2.47 5.45 2.63
C CYS A 94 1.79 5.37 4.01
N ALA A 95 2.39 5.92 5.08
CA ALA A 95 1.66 6.13 6.34
C ALA A 95 0.46 7.05 6.08
N ARG A 96 -0.73 6.70 6.62
CA ARG A 96 -2.02 7.27 6.18
C ARG A 96 -2.08 8.80 6.25
N SER A 97 -1.64 9.42 7.34
CA SER A 97 -1.63 10.89 7.48
C SER A 97 -0.71 11.53 6.45
N ARG A 98 0.51 11.03 6.29
CA ARG A 98 1.46 11.52 5.28
C ARG A 98 0.95 11.32 3.86
N MET A 99 0.27 10.21 3.59
CA MET A 99 -0.34 9.93 2.30
C MET A 99 -1.47 10.91 1.99
N GLN A 100 -2.32 11.23 2.97
CA GLN A 100 -3.36 12.23 2.79
C GLN A 100 -2.76 13.60 2.49
N ASP A 101 -1.75 14.04 3.24
CA ASP A 101 -1.05 15.31 2.98
C ASP A 101 -0.42 15.33 1.58
N MET A 102 0.19 14.21 1.16
CA MET A 102 0.77 14.07 -0.18
C MET A 102 -0.30 14.20 -1.26
N MET A 103 -1.39 13.45 -1.16
CA MET A 103 -2.50 13.51 -2.12
C MET A 103 -3.08 14.93 -2.23
N GLU A 104 -3.31 15.60 -1.09
CA GLU A 104 -3.79 16.99 -1.07
C GLU A 104 -2.76 17.95 -1.71
N SER A 105 -1.48 17.79 -1.41
CA SER A 105 -0.42 18.68 -1.90
C SER A 105 -0.21 18.63 -3.43
N ILE A 106 -0.40 17.47 -4.03
CA ILE A 106 -0.27 17.30 -5.48
C ILE A 106 -1.61 17.42 -6.21
N GLY A 107 -2.73 17.70 -5.49
CA GLY A 107 -4.05 17.88 -6.08
C GLY A 107 -4.72 16.60 -6.55
N THR A 108 -4.39 15.45 -5.95
CA THR A 108 -5.12 14.19 -6.18
C THR A 108 -6.56 14.34 -5.71
N PRO A 109 -7.56 13.90 -6.49
CA PRO A 109 -8.95 13.89 -6.05
C PRO A 109 -9.11 13.03 -4.79
N VAL A 110 -9.44 13.65 -3.66
CA VAL A 110 -9.71 12.99 -2.36
C VAL A 110 -11.10 13.37 -1.85
N PRO A 111 -11.69 12.61 -0.92
CA PRO A 111 -12.92 13.03 -0.26
C PRO A 111 -12.77 14.39 0.43
N PRO A 112 -13.78 15.24 0.43
CA PRO A 112 -13.74 16.49 1.18
C PRO A 112 -13.64 16.23 2.69
N LYS A 113 -13.18 17.22 3.45
CA LYS A 113 -13.08 17.13 4.92
C LYS A 113 -14.43 17.17 5.62
N ASP A 114 -15.46 17.70 4.95
CA ASP A 114 -16.81 17.83 5.47
C ASP A 114 -17.87 17.46 4.42
N GLY A 115 -19.01 16.93 4.85
CA GLY A 115 -20.07 16.51 3.96
C GLY A 115 -21.33 16.03 4.70
N PRO A 116 -22.46 15.91 3.96
CA PRO A 116 -23.75 15.59 4.58
C PRO A 116 -23.95 14.13 4.95
N ASP A 117 -23.13 13.22 4.42
CA ASP A 117 -23.36 11.78 4.49
C ASP A 117 -22.49 11.08 5.57
N GLY A 118 -21.97 11.85 6.53
CA GLY A 118 -21.15 11.33 7.62
C GLY A 118 -19.65 11.35 7.33
N TYR A 119 -18.88 10.74 8.22
CA TYR A 119 -17.43 10.87 8.27
C TYR A 119 -16.74 9.52 8.46
N TRP A 120 -15.55 9.43 7.92
CA TRP A 120 -14.59 8.39 8.24
C TRP A 120 -13.48 8.97 9.10
N LEU A 121 -13.30 8.38 10.27
CA LEU A 121 -12.16 8.62 11.16
C LEU A 121 -11.22 7.41 11.02
N LYS A 122 -9.97 7.66 10.64
CA LYS A 122 -8.99 6.59 10.40
C LYS A 122 -7.70 6.88 11.16
N ARG A 123 -7.13 5.89 11.83
CA ARG A 123 -5.80 5.97 12.43
C ARG A 123 -4.77 6.38 11.39
N GLY A 124 -3.90 7.36 11.70
CA GLY A 124 -2.95 7.98 10.76
C GLY A 124 -1.54 7.40 10.79
N ASP A 125 -1.04 7.10 11.99
CA ASP A 125 0.35 6.70 12.26
C ASP A 125 0.70 5.28 11.81
N ALA A 126 -0.31 4.40 11.67
CA ALA A 126 -0.10 2.99 11.32
C ALA A 126 -1.28 2.44 10.50
N SER A 127 -1.08 1.28 9.90
CA SER A 127 -2.17 0.49 9.34
C SER A 127 -3.17 0.11 10.43
N ALA A 128 -4.47 0.04 10.08
CA ALA A 128 -5.51 -0.40 10.99
C ALA A 128 -5.17 -1.77 11.60
N GLN A 129 -5.10 -1.83 12.93
CA GLN A 129 -4.83 -3.06 13.69
C GLN A 129 -6.14 -3.72 14.14
N THR A 130 -7.15 -2.90 14.38
CA THR A 130 -8.50 -3.32 14.78
C THR A 130 -9.55 -2.60 13.95
N ALA A 131 -10.80 -3.07 13.98
CA ALA A 131 -11.92 -2.39 13.33
C ALA A 131 -12.13 -0.95 13.88
N GLU A 132 -11.76 -0.71 15.13
CA GLU A 132 -11.87 0.60 15.78
C GLU A 132 -10.85 1.63 15.27
N ASP A 133 -9.86 1.23 14.48
CA ASP A 133 -8.89 2.12 13.85
C ASP A 133 -9.41 2.75 12.55
N VAL A 134 -10.56 2.28 12.05
CA VAL A 134 -11.29 2.83 10.91
C VAL A 134 -12.77 2.87 11.24
N VAL A 135 -13.29 4.03 11.59
CA VAL A 135 -14.66 4.19 12.10
C VAL A 135 -15.46 5.12 11.20
N TYR A 136 -16.64 4.70 10.83
CA TYR A 136 -17.64 5.58 10.22
C TYR A 136 -18.56 6.15 11.31
N VAL A 137 -18.87 7.44 11.21
CA VAL A 137 -19.84 8.12 12.06
C VAL A 137 -20.78 8.98 11.21
N PRO A 138 -22.09 9.01 11.53
CA PRO A 138 -23.08 9.65 10.68
C PRO A 138 -23.11 11.19 10.77
N ASN A 139 -22.52 11.78 11.80
CA ASN A 139 -22.55 13.22 12.04
C ASN A 139 -21.35 13.72 12.84
N ARG A 140 -21.24 15.04 12.97
CA ARG A 140 -20.13 15.73 13.62
C ARG A 140 -20.03 15.43 15.12
N GLU A 141 -21.15 15.35 15.82
CA GLU A 141 -21.16 15.06 17.26
C GLU A 141 -20.56 13.69 17.59
N GLN A 142 -20.94 12.68 16.77
CA GLN A 142 -20.37 11.34 16.90
C GLN A 142 -18.90 11.28 16.46
N LEU A 143 -18.49 12.13 15.50
CA LEU A 143 -17.09 12.25 15.13
C LEU A 143 -16.24 12.74 16.31
N ASP A 144 -16.69 13.77 17.00
CA ASP A 144 -15.96 14.31 18.17
C ASP A 144 -15.84 13.25 19.28
N THR A 145 -16.90 12.46 19.50
CA THR A 145 -16.88 11.33 20.43
C THR A 145 -15.88 10.24 19.99
N ALA A 146 -15.88 9.88 18.73
CA ALA A 146 -14.95 8.89 18.18
C ALA A 146 -13.48 9.35 18.26
N ILE A 147 -13.22 10.64 18.00
CA ILE A 147 -11.88 11.23 18.17
C ILE A 147 -11.42 11.13 19.63
N GLN A 148 -12.30 11.41 20.57
CA GLN A 148 -11.96 11.27 21.99
C GLN A 148 -11.65 9.82 22.36
N ALA A 149 -12.41 8.86 21.86
CA ALA A 149 -12.15 7.44 22.06
C ALA A 149 -10.78 7.01 21.48
N MET A 150 -10.42 7.47 20.28
CA MET A 150 -9.07 7.23 19.72
C MET A 150 -7.97 7.80 20.61
N ARG A 151 -8.15 9.04 21.09
CA ARG A 151 -7.17 9.68 21.99
C ARG A 151 -7.01 8.94 23.31
N GLN A 152 -8.10 8.40 23.89
CA GLN A 152 -8.05 7.56 25.09
C GLN A 152 -7.26 6.27 24.89
N ARG A 153 -7.21 5.75 23.67
CA ARG A 153 -6.36 4.62 23.26
C ARG A 153 -4.91 5.04 22.95
N GLY A 154 -4.55 6.31 23.15
CA GLY A 154 -3.22 6.85 22.87
C GLY A 154 -2.96 7.17 21.38
N ILE A 155 -4.00 7.13 20.53
CA ILE A 155 -3.89 7.44 19.10
C ILE A 155 -4.17 8.94 18.91
N THR A 156 -3.12 9.71 18.64
CA THR A 156 -3.20 11.17 18.43
C THR A 156 -3.07 11.57 16.97
N ASP A 157 -2.52 10.70 16.14
CA ASP A 157 -2.42 10.88 14.70
C ASP A 157 -3.58 10.14 14.02
N TYR A 158 -4.46 10.89 13.38
CA TYR A 158 -5.64 10.38 12.67
C TYR A 158 -6.02 11.28 11.50
N THR A 159 -6.72 10.71 10.54
CA THR A 159 -7.29 11.45 9.41
C THR A 159 -8.81 11.44 9.48
N VAL A 160 -9.43 12.51 9.00
CA VAL A 160 -10.89 12.65 8.87
C VAL A 160 -11.22 12.99 7.43
N SER A 161 -12.20 12.30 6.88
CA SER A 161 -12.76 12.63 5.58
C SER A 161 -14.28 12.43 5.58
N ALA A 162 -15.00 13.19 4.77
CA ALA A 162 -16.43 12.94 4.56
C ALA A 162 -16.63 11.57 3.88
N HIS A 163 -17.75 10.95 4.18
CA HIS A 163 -18.20 9.79 3.40
C HIS A 163 -18.66 10.24 2.01
N VAL A 164 -18.13 9.56 1.00
CA VAL A 164 -18.50 9.80 -0.41
C VAL A 164 -19.31 8.60 -0.89
N LYS A 165 -20.53 8.85 -1.38
CA LYS A 165 -21.36 7.84 -2.02
C LYS A 165 -20.84 7.52 -3.42
N GLY A 166 -20.86 6.24 -3.76
CA GLY A 166 -20.42 5.76 -5.06
C GLY A 166 -19.96 4.31 -5.01
N ASP A 167 -19.47 3.81 -6.12
CA ASP A 167 -18.93 2.47 -6.23
C ASP A 167 -17.52 2.40 -5.68
N LEU A 168 -17.29 1.52 -4.71
CA LEU A 168 -15.94 1.22 -4.24
C LEU A 168 -15.20 0.39 -5.30
N VAL A 169 -14.03 0.87 -5.70
CA VAL A 169 -13.11 0.18 -6.61
C VAL A 169 -11.78 -0.04 -5.90
N LYS A 170 -11.29 -1.27 -5.92
CA LYS A 170 -9.91 -1.60 -5.53
C LYS A 170 -9.02 -1.62 -6.76
N PHE A 171 -7.84 -1.01 -6.66
CA PHE A 171 -6.86 -1.01 -7.74
C PHE A 171 -5.50 -1.53 -7.30
N TYR A 172 -4.76 -2.03 -8.28
CA TYR A 172 -3.39 -2.54 -8.14
C TYR A 172 -2.56 -2.10 -9.32
N GLY A 173 -1.32 -1.66 -9.06
CA GLY A 173 -0.40 -1.24 -10.11
C GLY A 173 1.04 -1.63 -9.82
N VAL A 174 1.83 -1.76 -10.89
CA VAL A 174 3.27 -2.03 -10.84
C VAL A 174 4.00 -1.11 -11.82
N GLY A 175 4.94 -0.32 -11.31
CA GLY A 175 5.70 0.64 -12.11
C GLY A 175 4.83 1.75 -12.70
N GLN A 176 5.30 2.28 -13.83
CA GLN A 176 4.59 3.27 -14.65
C GLN A 176 4.12 2.65 -15.99
N GLY A 177 4.09 1.31 -16.05
CA GLY A 177 3.71 0.57 -17.25
C GLY A 177 2.24 0.21 -17.32
N ASP A 178 1.92 -0.72 -18.22
CA ASP A 178 0.55 -1.11 -18.55
C ASP A 178 -0.11 -2.02 -17.52
N PHE A 179 0.60 -2.44 -16.47
CA PHE A 179 0.00 -3.25 -15.42
C PHE A 179 -0.77 -2.39 -14.44
N PHE A 180 -2.06 -2.30 -14.70
CA PHE A 180 -3.04 -1.75 -13.78
C PHE A 180 -4.28 -2.65 -13.79
N ARG A 181 -4.76 -3.05 -12.61
CA ARG A 181 -5.95 -3.89 -12.44
C ARG A 181 -6.86 -3.23 -11.41
N TRP A 182 -8.15 -3.27 -11.68
CA TRP A 182 -9.15 -2.74 -10.77
C TRP A 182 -10.37 -3.65 -10.69
N TYR A 183 -11.07 -3.62 -9.57
CA TYR A 183 -12.15 -4.54 -9.24
C TYR A 183 -13.17 -3.89 -8.33
N TYR A 184 -14.43 -4.29 -8.45
CA TYR A 184 -15.48 -3.99 -7.50
C TYR A 184 -15.47 -5.07 -6.39
N PRO A 185 -15.16 -4.76 -5.12
CA PRO A 185 -15.16 -5.75 -4.04
C PRO A 185 -16.52 -6.37 -3.79
N SER A 186 -17.61 -5.63 -4.08
CA SER A 186 -18.99 -6.09 -3.92
C SER A 186 -19.36 -7.25 -4.82
N ASP A 187 -18.70 -7.43 -5.98
CA ASP A 187 -19.08 -8.42 -6.98
C ASP A 187 -18.80 -9.87 -6.54
N ASP A 188 -17.82 -10.07 -5.66
CA ASP A 188 -17.45 -11.39 -5.14
C ASP A 188 -17.43 -11.47 -3.60
N GLY A 189 -17.92 -10.46 -2.91
CA GLY A 189 -18.10 -10.46 -1.46
C GLY A 189 -16.81 -10.50 -0.62
N GLN A 190 -15.65 -10.26 -1.22
CA GLN A 190 -14.38 -10.24 -0.50
C GLN A 190 -14.15 -8.89 0.19
N THR A 191 -14.43 -8.82 1.48
CA THR A 191 -14.18 -7.64 2.32
C THR A 191 -13.10 -7.94 3.36
N LYS A 192 -12.37 -6.89 3.80
CA LYS A 192 -11.34 -7.03 4.83
C LYS A 192 -11.88 -6.82 6.25
N PHE A 193 -12.76 -5.82 6.45
CA PHE A 193 -13.30 -5.43 7.75
C PHE A 193 -14.82 -5.24 7.75
N GLY A 194 -15.52 -5.48 6.64
CA GLY A 194 -16.98 -5.37 6.55
C GLY A 194 -17.52 -3.97 6.24
N ASP A 195 -16.81 -2.90 6.51
CA ASP A 195 -17.26 -1.52 6.27
C ASP A 195 -17.27 -1.12 4.78
N GLU A 196 -16.63 -1.92 3.93
CA GLU A 196 -16.70 -1.79 2.48
C GLU A 196 -18.14 -1.92 1.95
N HIS A 197 -19.03 -2.56 2.72
CA HIS A 197 -20.47 -2.69 2.40
C HIS A 197 -21.26 -1.39 2.55
N ARG A 198 -20.69 -0.34 3.16
CA ARG A 198 -21.41 0.92 3.41
C ARG A 198 -21.86 1.61 2.13
N ASN A 199 -21.11 1.50 1.05
CA ASN A 199 -21.51 1.99 -0.27
C ASN A 199 -22.48 1.03 -1.00
N GLY A 200 -22.77 -0.14 -0.41
CA GLY A 200 -23.69 -1.12 -0.98
C GLY A 200 -23.07 -1.93 -2.13
N THR A 201 -23.94 -2.55 -2.90
CA THR A 201 -23.57 -3.23 -4.15
C THR A 201 -23.20 -2.18 -5.20
N ALA A 202 -22.16 -2.43 -5.98
CA ALA A 202 -21.74 -1.53 -7.04
C ALA A 202 -22.87 -1.34 -8.09
N CYS A 203 -23.10 -0.10 -8.44
CA CYS A 203 -23.99 0.28 -9.55
C CYS A 203 -23.28 0.23 -10.91
N HIS A 204 -21.97 0.01 -10.92
CA HIS A 204 -21.10 -0.01 -12.10
C HIS A 204 -21.18 1.31 -12.89
N TYR A 205 -21.07 2.44 -12.17
CA TYR A 205 -21.03 3.75 -12.79
C TYR A 205 -19.92 3.83 -13.82
N GLN A 206 -20.24 4.41 -14.99
CA GLN A 206 -19.27 4.61 -16.07
C GLN A 206 -18.25 5.68 -15.64
N PHE A 207 -16.97 5.44 -15.85
CA PHE A 207 -15.90 6.40 -15.60
C PHE A 207 -14.74 6.19 -16.59
N GLN A 208 -13.85 7.16 -16.67
CA GLN A 208 -12.67 7.08 -17.53
C GLN A 208 -11.55 6.35 -16.78
N VAL A 209 -11.33 5.09 -17.13
CA VAL A 209 -10.31 4.23 -16.49
C VAL A 209 -8.91 4.83 -16.67
N GLU A 210 -8.64 5.40 -17.84
CA GLU A 210 -7.35 6.02 -18.18
C GLU A 210 -7.03 7.22 -17.29
N GLU A 211 -8.04 7.98 -16.86
CA GLU A 211 -7.84 9.07 -15.90
C GLU A 211 -7.49 8.56 -14.52
N LEU A 212 -8.16 7.50 -14.06
CA LEU A 212 -7.81 6.84 -12.80
C LEU A 212 -6.38 6.29 -12.84
N VAL A 213 -6.01 5.60 -13.92
CA VAL A 213 -4.66 5.05 -14.13
C VAL A 213 -3.63 6.17 -14.08
N SER A 214 -3.83 7.23 -14.86
CA SER A 214 -2.90 8.38 -14.92
C SER A 214 -2.71 9.02 -13.56
N GLU A 215 -3.80 9.25 -12.82
CA GLU A 215 -3.76 9.86 -11.50
C GLU A 215 -3.04 8.98 -10.48
N VAL A 216 -3.34 7.67 -10.45
CA VAL A 216 -2.70 6.72 -9.54
C VAL A 216 -1.20 6.58 -9.84
N GLN A 217 -0.82 6.53 -11.12
CA GLN A 217 0.58 6.47 -11.53
C GLN A 217 1.33 7.75 -11.16
N ARG A 218 0.70 8.92 -11.33
CA ARG A 218 1.26 10.21 -10.90
C ARG A 218 1.49 10.24 -9.39
N LEU A 219 0.53 9.76 -8.61
CA LEU A 219 0.66 9.63 -7.15
C LEU A 219 1.78 8.64 -6.78
N ALA A 220 1.82 7.45 -7.39
CA ALA A 220 2.87 6.46 -7.13
C ALA A 220 4.28 7.02 -7.40
N ALA A 221 4.45 7.79 -8.48
CA ALA A 221 5.70 8.47 -8.80
C ALA A 221 6.07 9.52 -7.74
N ALA A 222 5.12 10.36 -7.31
CA ALA A 222 5.34 11.38 -6.29
C ALA A 222 5.69 10.77 -4.92
N VAL A 223 5.05 9.65 -4.57
CA VAL A 223 5.32 8.88 -3.35
C VAL A 223 6.67 8.17 -3.44
N GLY A 224 7.08 7.71 -4.62
CA GLY A 224 8.31 6.96 -4.83
C GLY A 224 8.14 5.46 -4.60
N VAL A 225 6.98 4.90 -4.97
CA VAL A 225 6.71 3.47 -4.90
C VAL A 225 6.40 2.89 -6.29
N SER A 226 6.88 1.68 -6.53
CA SER A 226 6.70 0.97 -7.79
C SER A 226 5.71 -0.20 -7.69
N VAL A 227 5.44 -0.69 -6.49
CA VAL A 227 4.49 -1.78 -6.24
C VAL A 227 3.44 -1.22 -5.28
N TYR A 228 2.23 -1.00 -5.79
CA TYR A 228 1.22 -0.22 -5.07
C TYR A 228 -0.21 -0.70 -5.34
N GLY A 229 -1.12 -0.25 -4.52
CA GLY A 229 -2.56 -0.42 -4.69
C GLY A 229 -3.34 0.48 -3.76
N GLY A 230 -4.64 0.46 -3.88
CA GLY A 230 -5.49 1.32 -3.06
C GLY A 230 -6.96 1.16 -3.39
N ASP A 231 -7.72 2.12 -2.90
CA ASP A 231 -9.17 2.16 -3.04
C ASP A 231 -9.62 3.53 -3.59
N ALA A 232 -10.59 3.52 -4.49
CA ALA A 232 -11.23 4.71 -5.03
C ALA A 232 -12.75 4.60 -4.92
N ILE A 233 -13.44 5.74 -4.87
CA ILE A 233 -14.89 5.81 -5.01
C ILE A 233 -15.21 6.43 -6.36
N ILE A 234 -15.99 5.72 -7.17
CA ILE A 234 -16.53 6.22 -8.44
C ILE A 234 -17.93 6.76 -8.19
N ARG A 235 -18.16 8.04 -8.47
CA ARG A 235 -19.46 8.70 -8.29
C ARG A 235 -20.37 8.45 -9.49
N SER A 236 -21.65 8.74 -9.28
CA SER A 236 -22.68 8.59 -10.34
C SER A 236 -22.47 9.48 -11.57
N ASP A 237 -21.68 10.54 -11.45
CA ASP A 237 -21.31 11.44 -12.57
C ASP A 237 -20.02 11.00 -13.29
N GLY A 238 -19.45 9.86 -12.92
CA GLY A 238 -18.21 9.34 -13.48
C GLY A 238 -16.92 9.92 -12.88
N SER A 239 -17.01 10.93 -12.02
CA SER A 239 -15.84 11.42 -11.27
C SER A 239 -15.41 10.42 -10.21
N PHE A 240 -14.15 10.51 -9.77
CA PHE A 240 -13.63 9.63 -8.71
C PHE A 240 -12.88 10.41 -7.63
N CYS A 241 -12.66 9.76 -6.49
CA CYS A 241 -11.70 10.19 -5.48
C CYS A 241 -10.98 8.99 -4.88
N LEU A 242 -9.68 9.15 -4.58
CA LEU A 242 -8.88 8.14 -3.89
C LEU A 242 -9.13 8.21 -2.39
N ILE A 243 -9.41 7.08 -1.76
CA ILE A 243 -9.70 6.99 -0.32
C ILE A 243 -8.65 6.21 0.45
N ASP A 244 -7.79 5.47 -0.25
CA ASP A 244 -6.63 4.77 0.31
C ASP A 244 -5.57 4.53 -0.78
N PHE A 245 -4.29 4.54 -0.38
CA PHE A 245 -3.17 4.19 -1.24
C PHE A 245 -2.07 3.53 -0.39
N ASN A 246 -1.57 2.38 -0.82
CA ASN A 246 -0.67 1.55 -0.04
C ASN A 246 0.46 0.98 -0.91
N ASP A 247 1.62 0.79 -0.30
CA ASP A 247 2.70 -0.05 -0.81
C ASP A 247 2.36 -1.54 -0.68
N TRP A 248 2.88 -2.36 -1.58
CA TRP A 248 2.78 -3.82 -1.56
C TRP A 248 1.41 -4.36 -1.11
N PRO A 249 0.34 -4.17 -1.90
CA PRO A 249 -0.93 -4.82 -1.65
C PRO A 249 -0.82 -6.34 -1.88
N SER A 250 -1.81 -7.10 -1.43
CA SER A 250 -1.81 -8.57 -1.55
C SER A 250 -1.99 -9.11 -2.97
N PHE A 251 -2.43 -8.27 -3.92
CA PHE A 251 -2.76 -8.67 -5.30
C PHE A 251 -3.64 -9.93 -5.37
N SER A 252 -4.52 -10.13 -4.41
CA SER A 252 -5.23 -11.40 -4.21
C SER A 252 -6.01 -11.89 -5.42
N ARG A 253 -6.42 -10.96 -6.31
CA ARG A 253 -7.20 -11.28 -7.52
C ARG A 253 -6.36 -11.40 -8.80
N CYS A 254 -5.13 -10.92 -8.79
CA CYS A 254 -4.23 -10.91 -9.95
C CYS A 254 -2.79 -11.28 -9.57
N ARG A 255 -2.63 -12.15 -8.55
CA ARG A 255 -1.33 -12.45 -7.93
C ARG A 255 -0.29 -12.94 -8.94
N GLU A 256 -0.65 -13.91 -9.78
CA GLU A 256 0.30 -14.51 -10.72
C GLU A 256 0.79 -13.48 -11.75
N GLU A 257 -0.14 -12.72 -12.33
CA GLU A 257 0.16 -11.63 -13.24
C GLU A 257 1.02 -10.54 -12.59
N ALA A 258 0.64 -10.10 -11.37
CA ALA A 258 1.41 -9.13 -10.62
C ALA A 258 2.82 -9.63 -10.31
N ALA A 259 2.97 -10.90 -9.92
CA ALA A 259 4.27 -11.50 -9.66
C ALA A 259 5.16 -11.54 -10.91
N ASP A 260 4.61 -11.82 -12.10
CA ASP A 260 5.35 -11.78 -13.35
C ASP A 260 5.86 -10.37 -13.66
N VAL A 261 5.01 -9.35 -13.49
CA VAL A 261 5.37 -7.96 -13.77
C VAL A 261 6.35 -7.40 -12.73
N ILE A 262 6.16 -7.70 -11.46
CA ILE A 262 7.11 -7.30 -10.40
C ILE A 262 8.48 -7.96 -10.66
N THR A 263 8.50 -9.23 -11.05
CA THR A 263 9.75 -9.92 -11.42
C THR A 263 10.44 -9.22 -12.58
N SER A 264 9.69 -8.86 -13.62
CA SER A 264 10.21 -8.12 -14.77
C SER A 264 10.74 -6.74 -14.37
N LEU A 265 10.06 -6.02 -13.48
CA LEU A 265 10.52 -4.74 -12.92
C LEU A 265 11.88 -4.91 -12.23
N VAL A 266 12.02 -5.94 -11.38
CA VAL A 266 13.28 -6.26 -10.69
C VAL A 266 14.41 -6.57 -11.69
N ILE A 267 14.12 -7.40 -12.72
CA ILE A 267 15.11 -7.76 -13.73
C ILE A 267 15.55 -6.53 -14.54
N ASN A 268 14.61 -5.67 -14.93
CA ASN A 268 14.89 -4.47 -15.73
C ASN A 268 15.64 -3.40 -14.94
N SER A 269 15.50 -3.33 -13.61
CA SER A 269 16.28 -2.41 -12.77
C SER A 269 17.79 -2.68 -12.82
N LYS A 270 18.22 -3.90 -13.23
CA LYS A 270 19.63 -4.25 -13.51
C LYS A 270 20.24 -3.43 -14.64
N LEU A 271 19.45 -3.15 -15.67
CA LEU A 271 19.95 -2.54 -16.90
C LEU A 271 20.28 -1.06 -16.67
N VAL A 272 19.54 -0.41 -15.77
CA VAL A 272 19.72 1.02 -15.46
C VAL A 272 20.94 1.26 -14.55
N ASN A 273 21.26 0.33 -13.65
CA ASN A 273 22.36 0.48 -12.69
C ASN A 273 23.75 0.03 -13.25
N ARG A 274 23.84 -0.40 -14.51
CA ARG A 274 25.09 -0.81 -15.17
C ARG A 274 25.65 0.22 -16.16
N ASN A 275 24.94 1.32 -16.39
CA ASN A 275 25.37 2.46 -17.18
C ASN A 275 25.73 3.65 -16.27
#